data_b42d9e0beed9e7929a0ad06baead7706
#
_entry.id   b42d9e0beed9e7929a0ad06baead7706
#
_cell.length_a   1.000
_cell.length_b   1.000
_cell.length_c   1.000
_cell.angle_alpha   90.00
_cell.angle_beta   90.00
_cell.angle_gamma   90.00
#
_symmetry.space_group_name_H-M   'P 1'
#
loop_
_entity.id
_entity.type
_entity.pdbx_description
1 polymer ?
#
loop_
_entity_poly.entity_id
_entity_poly.type
_entity_poly.pdbx_seq_one_letter_code
_entity_poly.pdbx_strand_id
1 'polypeptide(L)'
;MTKIRGFELVSTYNNQELLPKRETAHAAGYDLKVAENIVIAPGEIVLVPTGVKAYMQPGEALYLYDRSSNPRKKGLVLINSVGVIDGDYYGNPGNEGHIFAQMKNITNQPVTLEVGERIVQGVFMPFLIVDGDEADGVRTGGFGSTGQ
;
A
#
# COMPACT_ATOMS: atom_id res chain seq x y z
N MET A 1 1.69 24.81 7.58
CA MET A 1 2.35 23.62 8.17
C MET A 1 3.24 22.96 7.12
N THR A 2 4.48 22.69 7.45
CA THR A 2 5.38 21.97 6.57
C THR A 2 4.95 20.50 6.49
N LYS A 3 4.82 19.98 5.27
CA LYS A 3 4.47 18.58 5.06
C LYS A 3 5.72 17.72 5.21
N ILE A 4 5.69 16.77 6.12
CA ILE A 4 6.81 15.87 6.33
C ILE A 4 6.46 14.40 6.07
N ARG A 5 5.19 14.02 6.20
CA ARG A 5 4.76 12.63 6.07
C ARG A 5 3.26 12.57 5.84
N GLY A 6 2.81 11.76 4.91
CA GLY A 6 1.38 11.62 4.68
C GLY A 6 1.04 10.93 3.39
N PHE A 7 -0.24 11.02 3.04
CA PHE A 7 -0.79 10.44 1.82
C PHE A 7 -1.39 11.52 0.94
N GLU A 8 -1.35 11.29 -0.36
CA GLU A 8 -2.04 12.13 -1.36
C GLU A 8 -2.74 11.22 -2.35
N LEU A 9 -3.80 11.72 -2.97
CA LEU A 9 -4.43 10.99 -4.07
C LEU A 9 -3.50 10.96 -5.28
N VAL A 10 -3.44 9.82 -5.95
CA VAL A 10 -2.86 9.74 -7.29
C VAL A 10 -3.74 10.60 -8.21
N SER A 11 -3.13 11.31 -9.16
CA SER A 11 -3.78 12.37 -9.94
C SER A 11 -5.03 11.93 -10.70
N THR A 12 -5.16 10.63 -11.01
CA THR A 12 -6.31 10.08 -11.71
C THR A 12 -7.51 9.80 -10.80
N TYR A 13 -7.37 10.01 -9.50
CA TYR A 13 -8.44 9.80 -8.52
C TYR A 13 -8.84 11.12 -7.88
N ASN A 14 -10.14 11.31 -7.65
CA ASN A 14 -10.66 12.51 -7.01
C ASN A 14 -11.56 12.21 -5.80
N ASN A 15 -11.60 10.96 -5.36
CA ASN A 15 -12.42 10.54 -4.22
C ASN A 15 -11.63 10.74 -2.92
N GLN A 16 -11.95 11.81 -2.17
CA GLN A 16 -11.28 12.13 -0.92
C GLN A 16 -11.45 11.07 0.16
N GLU A 17 -12.48 10.23 0.05
CA GLU A 17 -12.70 9.14 1.00
C GLU A 17 -11.60 8.07 0.92
N LEU A 18 -10.82 8.05 -0.15
CA LEU A 18 -9.70 7.12 -0.29
C LEU A 18 -8.50 7.49 0.58
N LEU A 19 -8.41 8.74 1.06
CA LEU A 19 -7.29 9.14 1.90
C LEU A 19 -7.29 8.33 3.20
N PRO A 20 -6.19 7.64 3.52
CA PRO A 20 -6.12 6.76 4.68
C PRO A 20 -6.29 7.49 6.00
N LYS A 21 -6.94 6.82 6.94
CA LYS A 21 -7.18 7.34 8.30
C LYS A 21 -6.87 6.25 9.31
N ARG A 22 -6.51 6.68 10.52
CA ARG A 22 -6.47 5.79 11.68
C ARG A 22 -7.84 5.77 12.30
N GLU A 23 -8.31 4.60 12.69
CA GLU A 23 -9.65 4.46 13.26
C GLU A 23 -9.73 4.92 14.71
N THR A 24 -8.61 4.86 15.44
CA THR A 24 -8.57 5.29 16.85
C THR A 24 -7.34 6.16 17.08
N ALA A 25 -7.36 6.93 18.19
CA ALA A 25 -6.27 7.84 18.54
C ALA A 25 -4.94 7.12 18.81
N HIS A 26 -4.99 5.85 19.18
CA HIS A 26 -3.78 5.07 19.49
C HIS A 26 -3.47 3.97 18.46
N ALA A 27 -4.21 3.92 17.37
CA ALA A 27 -3.92 2.97 16.30
C ALA A 27 -2.61 3.35 15.61
N ALA A 28 -1.77 2.35 15.32
CA ALA A 28 -0.53 2.57 14.56
C ALA A 28 -0.80 2.66 13.06
N GLY A 29 -1.80 1.94 12.57
CA GLY A 29 -2.04 1.78 11.16
C GLY A 29 -3.05 2.74 10.58
N TYR A 30 -2.76 3.22 9.38
CA TYR A 30 -3.69 3.95 8.54
C TYR A 30 -4.35 2.97 7.59
N ASP A 31 -5.68 2.97 7.52
CA ASP A 31 -6.41 2.05 6.64
C ASP A 31 -6.42 2.58 5.21
N LEU A 32 -5.82 1.81 4.30
CA LEU A 32 -5.89 2.06 2.87
C LEU A 32 -7.11 1.35 2.31
N LYS A 33 -7.73 1.94 1.31
CA LYS A 33 -9.03 1.50 0.81
C LYS A 33 -8.95 1.09 -0.65
N VAL A 34 -9.92 0.29 -1.06
CA VAL A 34 -10.08 -0.13 -2.45
C VAL A 34 -10.51 1.07 -3.28
N ALA A 35 -9.77 1.37 -4.35
CA ALA A 35 -10.05 2.53 -5.20
C ALA A 35 -10.98 2.22 -6.38
N GLU A 36 -11.12 0.95 -6.75
CA GLU A 36 -11.94 0.52 -7.90
C GLU A 36 -12.61 -0.80 -7.55
N ASN A 37 -13.86 -0.97 -8.02
CA ASN A 37 -14.56 -2.23 -7.84
C ASN A 37 -13.78 -3.34 -8.55
N ILE A 38 -13.59 -4.47 -7.87
CA ILE A 38 -12.77 -5.54 -8.40
C ILE A 38 -13.33 -6.90 -7.95
N VAL A 39 -13.23 -7.90 -8.81
CA VAL A 39 -13.57 -9.29 -8.47
C VAL A 39 -12.31 -10.12 -8.55
N ILE A 40 -12.02 -10.85 -7.48
CA ILE A 40 -10.84 -11.71 -7.41
C ILE A 40 -11.31 -13.16 -7.47
N ALA A 41 -10.92 -13.86 -8.53
CA ALA A 41 -11.28 -15.27 -8.72
C ALA A 41 -10.60 -16.15 -7.67
N PRO A 42 -11.14 -17.37 -7.41
CA PRO A 42 -10.50 -18.30 -6.48
C PRO A 42 -9.03 -18.55 -6.83
N GLY A 43 -8.15 -18.39 -5.86
CA GLY A 43 -6.71 -18.58 -6.04
C GLY A 43 -5.98 -17.48 -6.77
N GLU A 44 -6.68 -16.49 -7.29
CA GLU A 44 -6.09 -15.40 -8.05
C GLU A 44 -5.34 -14.42 -7.13
N ILE A 45 -4.24 -13.88 -7.64
CA ILE A 45 -3.48 -12.81 -6.99
C ILE A 45 -3.66 -11.54 -7.82
N VAL A 46 -4.11 -10.46 -7.18
CA VAL A 46 -4.42 -9.20 -7.86
C VAL A 46 -3.74 -8.05 -7.13
N LEU A 47 -3.21 -7.11 -7.88
CA LEU A 47 -2.75 -5.83 -7.34
C LEU A 47 -3.97 -4.91 -7.23
N VAL A 48 -4.47 -4.75 -6.01
CA VAL A 48 -5.66 -3.94 -5.75
C VAL A 48 -5.25 -2.48 -5.62
N PRO A 49 -5.77 -1.59 -6.48
CA PRO A 49 -5.38 -0.17 -6.41
C PRO A 49 -5.98 0.50 -5.18
N THR A 50 -5.18 1.31 -4.51
CA THR A 50 -5.61 2.07 -3.34
C THR A 50 -5.89 3.55 -3.67
N GLY A 51 -5.47 4.00 -4.84
CA GLY A 51 -5.67 5.37 -5.28
C GLY A 51 -4.78 6.41 -4.62
N VAL A 52 -3.84 5.99 -3.77
CA VAL A 52 -3.00 6.93 -3.01
C VAL A 52 -1.53 6.64 -3.19
N LYS A 53 -0.74 7.67 -2.86
CA LYS A 53 0.71 7.63 -2.80
C LYS A 53 1.13 8.23 -1.46
N ALA A 54 2.35 7.91 -1.01
CA ALA A 54 2.82 8.33 0.32
C ALA A 54 4.13 9.08 0.20
N TYR A 55 4.22 10.21 0.90
CA TYR A 55 5.46 10.99 1.03
C TYR A 55 5.96 10.89 2.46
N MET A 56 7.29 10.94 2.62
CA MET A 56 7.91 10.74 3.93
C MET A 56 9.33 11.33 3.93
N GLN A 57 9.93 11.35 5.11
CA GLN A 57 11.28 11.88 5.27
C GLN A 57 12.32 10.80 4.98
N PRO A 58 13.57 11.20 4.66
CA PRO A 58 14.67 10.24 4.57
C PRO A 58 14.78 9.41 5.85
N GLY A 59 15.08 8.13 5.71
CA GLY A 59 15.18 7.23 6.85
C GLY A 59 13.86 6.64 7.31
N GLU A 60 12.79 6.91 6.59
CA GLU A 60 11.46 6.36 6.89
C GLU A 60 10.97 5.48 5.74
N ALA A 61 10.10 4.53 6.08
CA ALA A 61 9.40 3.71 5.11
C ALA A 61 7.96 3.51 5.57
N LEU A 62 7.08 3.20 4.62
CA LEU A 62 5.70 2.82 4.92
C LEU A 62 5.59 1.32 4.74
N TYR A 63 5.20 0.62 5.81
CA TYR A 63 5.01 -0.82 5.77
C TYR A 63 3.52 -1.13 5.68
N LEU A 64 3.15 -1.96 4.71
CA LEU A 64 1.76 -2.40 4.52
C LEU A 64 1.59 -3.77 5.15
N TYR A 65 0.61 -3.86 6.03
CA TYR A 65 0.27 -5.10 6.72
C TYR A 65 -1.15 -5.51 6.36
N ASP A 66 -1.40 -6.80 6.41
CA ASP A 66 -2.76 -7.30 6.27
C ASP A 66 -3.62 -6.80 7.43
N ARG A 67 -4.91 -6.72 7.19
CA ARG A 67 -5.87 -6.44 8.25
C ARG A 67 -6.27 -7.77 8.87
N SER A 68 -6.42 -7.79 10.21
CA SER A 68 -6.75 -9.02 10.94
C SER A 68 -8.05 -9.68 10.47
N SER A 69 -8.96 -8.89 9.91
CA SER A 69 -10.25 -9.41 9.43
C SER A 69 -10.20 -10.00 8.03
N ASN A 70 -9.17 -9.71 7.23
CA ASN A 70 -9.17 -10.14 5.83
C ASN A 70 -9.26 -11.65 5.64
N PRO A 71 -8.40 -12.49 6.26
CA PRO A 71 -8.50 -13.94 6.01
C PRO A 71 -9.79 -14.54 6.52
N ARG A 72 -10.27 -14.07 7.67
CA ARG A 72 -11.44 -14.66 8.32
C ARG A 72 -12.76 -14.19 7.71
N LYS A 73 -12.87 -12.89 7.38
CA LYS A 73 -14.14 -12.31 6.93
C LYS A 73 -14.26 -12.18 5.42
N LYS A 74 -13.14 -11.95 4.73
CA LYS A 74 -13.15 -11.73 3.28
C LYS A 74 -12.55 -12.89 2.49
N GLY A 75 -11.80 -13.78 3.15
CA GLY A 75 -11.10 -14.84 2.44
C GLY A 75 -9.97 -14.33 1.59
N LEU A 76 -9.35 -13.23 1.99
CA LEU A 76 -8.23 -12.61 1.30
C LEU A 76 -7.03 -12.53 2.22
N VAL A 77 -5.84 -12.63 1.64
CA VAL A 77 -4.59 -12.41 2.37
C VAL A 77 -3.67 -11.50 1.56
N LEU A 78 -2.89 -10.68 2.27
CA LEU A 78 -1.79 -9.93 1.66
C LEU A 78 -0.67 -10.94 1.38
N ILE A 79 -0.54 -11.35 0.12
CA ILE A 79 0.23 -12.56 -0.22
C ILE A 79 1.74 -12.35 -0.06
N ASN A 80 2.24 -11.13 -0.17
CA ASN A 80 3.65 -10.85 0.05
C ASN A 80 3.99 -10.59 1.54
N SER A 81 3.08 -10.87 2.45
CA SER A 81 3.21 -10.76 3.92
C SER A 81 3.32 -9.31 4.40
N VAL A 82 4.33 -8.58 3.99
CA VAL A 82 4.53 -7.16 4.32
C VAL A 82 4.93 -6.44 3.05
N GLY A 83 4.18 -5.40 2.70
CA GLY A 83 4.57 -4.53 1.60
C GLY A 83 5.51 -3.45 2.13
N VAL A 84 6.61 -3.19 1.43
CA VAL A 84 7.53 -2.12 1.79
C VAL A 84 7.43 -1.02 0.75
N ILE A 85 6.95 0.14 1.18
CA ILE A 85 6.86 1.33 0.32
C ILE A 85 8.01 2.24 0.71
N ASP A 86 8.98 2.35 -0.18
CA ASP A 86 10.17 3.18 0.06
C ASP A 86 9.85 4.66 -0.15
N GLY A 87 10.64 5.53 0.49
CA GLY A 87 10.42 6.97 0.39
C GLY A 87 10.54 7.51 -1.03
N ASP A 88 11.41 6.91 -1.84
CA ASP A 88 11.60 7.32 -3.24
C ASP A 88 10.58 6.73 -4.20
N TYR A 89 9.63 5.94 -3.71
CA TYR A 89 8.53 5.47 -4.54
C TYR A 89 7.54 6.60 -4.84
N TYR A 90 7.42 7.58 -3.98
CA TYR A 90 6.62 8.78 -4.24
C TYR A 90 7.16 9.48 -5.50
N GLY A 91 6.28 9.75 -6.45
CA GLY A 91 6.68 10.34 -7.72
C GLY A 91 7.34 9.38 -8.69
N ASN A 92 7.22 8.07 -8.45
CA ASN A 92 7.81 7.06 -9.34
C ASN A 92 7.35 7.28 -10.79
N PRO A 93 8.29 7.26 -11.76
CA PRO A 93 7.92 7.44 -13.17
C PRO A 93 6.87 6.41 -13.61
N GLY A 94 5.88 6.88 -14.36
CA GLY A 94 4.86 6.02 -14.94
C GLY A 94 3.62 5.80 -14.07
N ASN A 95 3.73 5.85 -12.74
CA ASN A 95 2.58 5.63 -11.87
C ASN A 95 2.45 6.59 -10.68
N GLU A 96 3.29 7.62 -10.59
CA GLU A 96 3.31 8.63 -9.51
C GLU A 96 3.64 8.06 -8.13
N GLY A 97 3.92 6.78 -8.01
CA GLY A 97 4.07 6.13 -6.73
C GLY A 97 2.76 5.54 -6.20
N HIS A 98 1.83 5.18 -7.10
CA HIS A 98 0.55 4.58 -6.73
C HIS A 98 0.76 3.29 -5.95
N ILE A 99 0.15 3.21 -4.78
CA ILE A 99 0.26 2.04 -3.88
C ILE A 99 -0.80 1.02 -4.23
N PHE A 100 -0.38 -0.23 -4.38
CA PHE A 100 -1.27 -1.37 -4.62
C PHE A 100 -1.16 -2.37 -3.48
N ALA A 101 -2.27 -3.02 -3.15
CA ALA A 101 -2.27 -4.12 -2.19
C ALA A 101 -2.32 -5.44 -2.98
N GLN A 102 -1.31 -6.29 -2.80
CA GLN A 102 -1.21 -7.56 -3.52
C GLN A 102 -1.97 -8.63 -2.75
N MET A 103 -3.21 -8.89 -3.17
CA MET A 103 -4.13 -9.76 -2.43
C MET A 103 -4.38 -11.06 -3.16
N LYS A 104 -4.46 -12.15 -2.40
CA LYS A 104 -4.83 -13.47 -2.92
C LYS A 104 -6.17 -13.89 -2.34
N ASN A 105 -7.05 -14.41 -3.18
CA ASN A 105 -8.29 -15.05 -2.76
C ASN A 105 -7.98 -16.50 -2.36
N ILE A 106 -8.09 -16.81 -1.06
CA ILE A 106 -7.79 -18.15 -0.54
C ILE A 106 -9.04 -19.03 -0.41
N THR A 107 -10.15 -18.60 -1.00
CA THR A 107 -11.41 -19.35 -0.97
C THR A 107 -11.67 -20.05 -2.32
N ASN A 108 -12.75 -20.80 -2.38
CA ASN A 108 -13.18 -21.45 -3.63
C ASN A 108 -14.33 -20.68 -4.30
N GLN A 109 -14.59 -19.43 -3.89
CA GLN A 109 -15.61 -18.58 -4.46
C GLN A 109 -14.98 -17.23 -4.87
N PRO A 110 -15.52 -16.55 -5.89
CA PRO A 110 -15.07 -15.19 -6.20
C PRO A 110 -15.31 -14.26 -5.03
N VAL A 111 -14.37 -13.33 -4.81
CA VAL A 111 -14.51 -12.28 -3.79
C VAL A 111 -14.63 -10.94 -4.49
N THR A 112 -15.71 -10.21 -4.19
CA THR A 112 -15.96 -8.88 -4.73
C THR A 112 -15.51 -7.83 -3.73
N LEU A 113 -14.71 -6.87 -4.20
CA LEU A 113 -14.31 -5.71 -3.42
C LEU A 113 -14.94 -4.47 -4.03
N GLU A 114 -15.50 -3.62 -3.19
CA GLU A 114 -16.14 -2.37 -3.63
C GLU A 114 -15.29 -1.17 -3.19
N VAL A 115 -15.35 -0.10 -3.99
CA VAL A 115 -14.67 1.17 -3.69
C VAL A 115 -14.99 1.60 -2.26
N GLY A 116 -13.95 1.96 -1.52
CA GLY A 116 -14.09 2.45 -0.15
C GLY A 116 -13.91 1.39 0.92
N GLU A 117 -13.89 0.09 0.57
CA GLU A 117 -13.60 -0.95 1.56
C GLU A 117 -12.15 -0.84 2.00
N ARG A 118 -11.91 -1.02 3.31
CA ARG A 118 -10.56 -1.06 3.86
C ARG A 118 -9.90 -2.37 3.46
N ILE A 119 -8.68 -2.31 2.93
CA ILE A 119 -8.03 -3.50 2.38
C ILE A 119 -6.72 -3.86 3.09
N VAL A 120 -5.88 -2.89 3.42
CA VAL A 120 -4.62 -3.09 4.15
C VAL A 120 -4.41 -1.92 5.09
N GLN A 121 -3.48 -2.08 6.03
CA GLN A 121 -3.10 -0.98 6.91
C GLN A 121 -1.63 -0.64 6.71
N GLY A 122 -1.33 0.66 6.74
CA GLY A 122 0.01 1.16 6.57
C GLY A 122 0.54 1.80 7.85
N VAL A 123 1.78 1.46 8.19
CA VAL A 123 2.47 2.02 9.36
C VAL A 123 3.76 2.66 8.89
N PHE A 124 3.95 3.95 9.18
CA PHE A 124 5.22 4.62 8.92
C PHE A 124 6.20 4.26 10.03
N MET A 125 7.41 3.87 9.65
CA MET A 125 8.45 3.51 10.62
C MET A 125 9.81 3.96 10.15
N PRO A 126 10.71 4.28 11.10
CA PRO A 126 12.11 4.51 10.74
C PRO A 126 12.79 3.19 10.40
N PHE A 127 13.84 3.25 9.59
CA PHE A 127 14.68 2.09 9.32
C PHE A 127 16.16 2.44 9.49
N LEU A 128 16.98 1.43 9.69
CA LEU A 128 18.41 1.59 9.92
C LEU A 128 19.18 1.03 8.73
N ILE A 129 20.36 1.60 8.48
CA ILE A 129 21.22 1.16 7.40
C ILE A 129 22.52 0.60 8.00
N VAL A 130 23.22 -0.23 7.24
CA VAL A 130 24.47 -0.86 7.69
C VAL A 130 25.64 0.10 7.55
N ASP A 131 26.73 -0.19 8.29
CA ASP A 131 27.99 0.53 8.10
C ASP A 131 28.48 0.29 6.66
N GLY A 132 29.01 1.34 6.04
CA GLY A 132 29.55 1.23 4.67
C GLY A 132 28.47 1.10 3.60
N ASP A 133 27.23 1.48 3.91
CA ASP A 133 26.16 1.45 2.93
C ASP A 133 26.49 2.35 1.73
N GLU A 134 26.34 1.81 0.51
CA GLU A 134 26.69 2.52 -0.73
C GLU A 134 25.51 2.59 -1.72
N ALA A 135 24.28 2.52 -1.23
CA ALA A 135 23.10 2.58 -2.08
C ALA A 135 22.96 3.97 -2.70
N ASP A 136 23.09 4.06 -4.02
CA ASP A 136 23.06 5.32 -4.78
C ASP A 136 22.16 5.26 -6.02
N GLY A 137 21.40 4.18 -6.20
CA GLY A 137 20.50 4.01 -7.33
C GLY A 137 19.34 4.97 -7.34
N VAL A 138 18.75 5.16 -8.51
CA VAL A 138 17.55 5.97 -8.70
C VAL A 138 16.39 5.07 -9.07
N ARG A 139 15.25 5.23 -8.37
CA ARG A 139 14.07 4.40 -8.60
C ARG A 139 13.43 4.67 -9.94
N THR A 140 13.10 3.61 -10.67
CA THR A 140 12.36 3.68 -11.93
C THR A 140 11.11 2.80 -11.92
N GLY A 141 10.89 2.00 -10.88
CA GLY A 141 9.73 1.11 -10.82
C GLY A 141 9.43 0.63 -9.40
N GLY A 142 8.50 -0.30 -9.28
CA GLY A 142 8.08 -0.88 -8.01
C GLY A 142 7.37 -2.21 -8.23
N PHE A 143 6.91 -2.82 -7.13
CA PHE A 143 6.14 -4.08 -7.13
C PHE A 143 6.84 -5.21 -7.89
N GLY A 144 8.17 -5.35 -7.66
CA GLY A 144 8.96 -6.41 -8.25
C GLY A 144 9.64 -6.06 -9.56
N SER A 145 9.51 -4.82 -10.05
CA SER A 145 10.11 -4.40 -11.31
C SER A 145 11.54 -3.88 -11.14
N THR A 146 11.98 -3.59 -9.91
CA THR A 146 13.34 -3.10 -9.66
C THR A 146 14.29 -4.26 -9.37
N GLY A 147 15.50 -4.21 -9.94
CA GLY A 147 16.54 -5.19 -9.65
C GLY A 147 16.33 -6.57 -10.26
N GLN A 148 15.49 -6.69 -11.24
CA GLN A 148 15.25 -7.97 -11.92
C GLN A 148 16.11 -8.18 -13.15
#